data_0dfa94d4039b2765358c612d3b665118
#
_entry.id   0dfa94d4039b2765358c612d3b665118
#
_cell.length_a   1.000
_cell.length_b   1.000
_cell.length_c   1.000
_cell.angle_alpha   90.00
_cell.angle_beta   90.00
_cell.angle_gamma   90.00
#
_symmetry.space_group_name_H-M   'P 1'
#
loop_
_entity.id
_entity.type
_entity.pdbx_description
1 polymer ?
#
loop_
_entity_poly.entity_id
_entity_poly.type
_entity_poly.pdbx_seq_one_letter_code
_entity_poly.pdbx_strand_id
1 'polypeptide(L)'
;MDYKNLKDKLLTNKFKHIIAADIASDVIRIAVVNCSKRINTVEKLISKQLPQELAADAYVFNKEKLAVFIDEIFKEENISNGVLVFTAGADKTALLNLQLPYLKKQELREAAKWEIVHELGSSAEEFCYAAVYNTHLKEELNRVTAVVMPENIYQVMEETAVKTELPLGGIFLRSLGVEQTFAKNYTDFLLCDYLTDDECVLTAFAGGMPVLQKTVNVFNRESLADEIKNLIAALPDIEFKQVIINCDDGLKNDILLSEIELPVIKNDISNSVGFNECLQTESLQHLNSFAAAIGAALCLANNSKFNLAGHNKSSFSLPRWKIYRGASVFAVVFMLAFWGWQLAELFIVQQQLKEIDGKIAACAVWQQRYEESAALNMQVNRRLKFAGNIKKQSITWNELLNDISSAVPQGCWLERIEQQENKKQLNVAGYAANIDKAVEFTEMLSGKKANIKTELTELKTEELNGRQYTAFNVLIERR
;
A
#
# COMPACT_ATOMS: atom_id res chain seq x y z
N MET A 1 -31.98 7.54 -2.79
CA MET A 1 -31.10 8.71 -2.93
C MET A 1 -30.23 8.73 -1.69
N ASP A 2 -28.91 8.52 -1.85
CA ASP A 2 -28.01 8.19 -0.73
C ASP A 2 -27.74 9.46 0.09
N TYR A 3 -28.12 9.46 1.38
CA TYR A 3 -27.96 10.59 2.31
C TYR A 3 -26.50 11.06 2.42
N LYS A 4 -25.57 10.17 2.11
CA LYS A 4 -24.13 10.41 2.07
C LYS A 4 -23.75 11.34 0.91
N ASN A 5 -24.32 11.12 -0.28
CA ASN A 5 -24.12 11.96 -1.46
C ASN A 5 -24.71 13.38 -1.30
N LEU A 6 -25.76 13.52 -0.51
CA LEU A 6 -26.37 14.81 -0.22
C LEU A 6 -25.48 15.63 0.74
N LYS A 7 -24.87 14.97 1.72
CA LYS A 7 -23.98 15.59 2.72
C LYS A 7 -22.67 16.02 2.09
N ASP A 8 -22.10 15.19 1.21
CA ASP A 8 -20.87 15.49 0.49
C ASP A 8 -21.11 16.62 -0.54
N LYS A 9 -22.25 16.64 -1.23
CA LYS A 9 -22.68 17.76 -2.08
C LYS A 9 -22.95 19.06 -1.32
N LEU A 10 -23.45 18.97 -0.10
CA LEU A 10 -23.68 20.15 0.76
C LEU A 10 -22.37 20.72 1.29
N LEU A 11 -21.35 19.89 1.51
CA LEU A 11 -20.02 20.33 1.94
C LEU A 11 -19.28 21.02 0.80
N THR A 12 -19.27 20.44 -0.40
CA THR A 12 -18.62 21.03 -1.59
C THR A 12 -19.31 22.32 -2.04
N ASN A 13 -20.63 22.46 -1.88
CA ASN A 13 -21.34 23.71 -2.15
C ASN A 13 -21.13 24.80 -1.08
N LYS A 14 -20.58 24.46 0.09
CA LYS A 14 -20.45 25.38 1.22
C LYS A 14 -19.11 26.10 1.25
N PHE A 15 -18.08 25.56 0.59
CA PHE A 15 -16.76 26.14 0.56
C PHE A 15 -16.38 26.53 -0.87
N LYS A 16 -16.32 27.84 -1.09
CA LYS A 16 -16.00 28.43 -2.39
C LYS A 16 -14.52 28.22 -2.76
N HIS A 17 -13.65 28.11 -1.74
CA HIS A 17 -12.21 28.02 -1.89
C HIS A 17 -11.70 26.69 -1.32
N ILE A 18 -10.89 25.99 -2.12
CA ILE A 18 -10.17 24.80 -1.72
C ILE A 18 -8.68 25.15 -1.71
N ILE A 19 -8.03 24.90 -0.59
CA ILE A 19 -6.62 25.14 -0.36
C ILE A 19 -5.94 23.78 -0.39
N ALA A 20 -5.18 23.51 -1.43
CA ALA A 20 -4.52 22.24 -1.59
C ALA A 20 -3.02 22.37 -1.36
N ALA A 21 -2.46 21.57 -0.47
CA ALA A 21 -1.04 21.54 -0.15
C ALA A 21 -0.42 20.22 -0.63
N ASP A 22 0.63 20.32 -1.43
CA ASP A 22 1.47 19.24 -1.89
C ASP A 22 2.85 19.37 -1.28
N ILE A 23 3.28 18.33 -0.55
CA ILE A 23 4.60 18.29 0.08
C ILE A 23 5.41 17.20 -0.62
N ALA A 24 6.33 17.64 -1.47
CA ALA A 24 7.18 16.77 -2.25
C ALA A 24 8.66 17.13 -2.02
N SER A 25 9.45 16.14 -1.63
CA SER A 25 10.87 16.31 -1.31
C SER A 25 11.09 17.42 -0.25
N ASP A 26 11.69 18.51 -0.63
CA ASP A 26 12.05 19.64 0.24
C ASP A 26 11.21 20.91 -0.01
N VAL A 27 10.13 20.79 -0.79
CA VAL A 27 9.28 21.92 -1.18
C VAL A 27 7.82 21.64 -0.83
N ILE A 28 7.16 22.64 -0.25
CA ILE A 28 5.70 22.68 -0.16
C ILE A 28 5.13 23.57 -1.26
N ARG A 29 4.15 23.06 -1.98
CA ARG A 29 3.41 23.77 -3.01
C ARG A 29 1.95 23.87 -2.61
N ILE A 30 1.44 25.08 -2.58
CA ILE A 30 0.06 25.34 -2.18
C ILE A 30 -0.68 25.99 -3.34
N ALA A 31 -1.83 25.43 -3.68
CA ALA A 31 -2.75 25.99 -4.66
C ALA A 31 -4.07 26.38 -3.99
N VAL A 32 -4.53 27.60 -4.17
CA VAL A 32 -5.85 28.07 -3.78
C VAL A 32 -6.75 28.06 -5.00
N VAL A 33 -7.74 27.18 -5.01
CA VAL A 33 -8.64 26.96 -6.14
C VAL A 33 -10.07 27.36 -5.76
N ASN A 34 -10.64 28.24 -6.55
CA ASN A 34 -12.05 28.61 -6.43
C ASN A 34 -12.90 27.65 -7.29
N CYS A 35 -13.66 26.80 -6.64
CA CYS A 35 -14.53 25.84 -7.30
C CYS A 35 -15.93 26.44 -7.46
N SER A 36 -16.11 27.26 -8.51
CA SER A 36 -17.42 27.77 -8.89
C SER A 36 -18.17 26.74 -9.75
N LYS A 37 -19.51 26.86 -9.83
CA LYS A 37 -20.35 25.90 -10.58
C LYS A 37 -20.05 25.78 -12.10
N ARG A 38 -19.23 26.66 -12.67
CA ARG A 38 -18.95 26.66 -14.11
C ARG A 38 -17.49 26.39 -14.48
N ILE A 39 -16.56 27.02 -13.78
CA ILE A 39 -15.11 26.90 -14.09
C ILE A 39 -14.36 26.94 -12.77
N ASN A 40 -13.48 25.96 -12.55
CA ASN A 40 -12.54 25.97 -11.44
C ASN A 40 -11.40 26.95 -11.78
N THR A 41 -11.14 27.90 -10.91
CA THR A 41 -10.15 28.96 -11.15
C THR A 41 -9.07 28.94 -10.08
N VAL A 42 -7.82 28.89 -10.48
CA VAL A 42 -6.67 29.01 -9.59
C VAL A 42 -6.49 30.47 -9.22
N GLU A 43 -6.55 30.77 -7.93
CA GLU A 43 -6.44 32.14 -7.40
C GLU A 43 -5.04 32.47 -6.90
N LYS A 44 -4.36 31.49 -6.28
CA LYS A 44 -3.00 31.62 -5.76
C LYS A 44 -2.19 30.36 -5.99
N LEU A 45 -0.92 30.50 -6.27
CA LEU A 45 0.10 29.47 -6.30
C LEU A 45 1.27 29.92 -5.43
N ILE A 46 1.64 29.10 -4.45
CA ILE A 46 2.68 29.43 -3.47
C ILE A 46 3.64 28.25 -3.42
N SER A 47 4.92 28.51 -3.59
CA SER A 47 5.99 27.54 -3.41
C SER A 47 6.95 28.03 -2.33
N LYS A 48 7.22 27.20 -1.35
CA LYS A 48 8.14 27.50 -0.24
C LYS A 48 9.04 26.31 0.01
N GLN A 49 10.33 26.59 0.21
CA GLN A 49 11.30 25.57 0.63
C GLN A 49 10.99 25.14 2.05
N LEU A 50 10.99 23.83 2.30
CA LEU A 50 10.89 23.31 3.66
C LEU A 50 12.19 23.59 4.43
N PRO A 51 12.11 23.96 5.71
CA PRO A 51 13.28 24.02 6.57
C PRO A 51 14.01 22.69 6.61
N GLN A 52 15.35 22.71 6.66
CA GLN A 52 16.16 21.48 6.65
C GLN A 52 15.74 20.47 7.72
N GLU A 53 15.28 20.95 8.89
CA GLU A 53 14.78 20.11 9.98
C GLU A 53 13.47 19.35 9.63
N LEU A 54 12.70 19.83 8.66
CA LEU A 54 11.48 19.20 8.17
C LEU A 54 11.73 18.35 6.91
N ALA A 55 12.76 18.70 6.14
CA ALA A 55 13.14 17.97 4.92
C ALA A 55 13.96 16.69 5.22
N ALA A 56 14.69 16.64 6.34
CA ALA A 56 15.60 15.55 6.67
C ALA A 56 14.90 14.23 7.03
N ASP A 57 13.65 14.28 7.50
CA ASP A 57 12.85 13.12 7.89
C ASP A 57 11.65 12.93 6.97
N ALA A 58 11.90 12.40 5.78
CA ALA A 58 10.85 12.12 4.78
C ALA A 58 9.70 11.21 5.32
N TYR A 59 9.92 10.51 6.42
CA TYR A 59 8.96 9.56 7.00
C TYR A 59 8.32 10.03 8.32
N VAL A 60 8.94 10.96 9.04
CA VAL A 60 8.41 11.43 10.34
C VAL A 60 8.48 12.95 10.36
N PHE A 61 7.54 13.61 9.73
CA PHE A 61 7.36 15.04 9.96
C PHE A 61 7.16 15.31 11.45
N ASN A 62 7.93 16.25 12.00
CA ASN A 62 7.59 16.77 13.31
C ASN A 62 6.24 17.49 13.19
N LYS A 63 5.20 16.85 13.69
CA LYS A 63 3.79 17.24 13.54
C LYS A 63 3.57 18.72 13.86
N GLU A 64 4.08 19.15 15.01
CA GLU A 64 3.91 20.52 15.48
C GLU A 64 4.65 21.53 14.61
N LYS A 65 5.89 21.23 14.22
CA LYS A 65 6.70 22.15 13.40
C LYS A 65 6.12 22.32 12.00
N LEU A 66 5.66 21.25 11.37
CA LEU A 66 5.04 21.35 10.03
C LEU A 66 3.73 22.16 10.08
N ALA A 67 2.91 21.89 11.11
CA ALA A 67 1.66 22.63 11.29
C ALA A 67 1.88 24.13 11.53
N VAL A 68 2.92 24.49 12.31
CA VAL A 68 3.29 25.89 12.52
C VAL A 68 3.79 26.52 11.23
N PHE A 69 4.65 25.84 10.49
CA PHE A 69 5.20 26.35 9.23
C PHE A 69 4.10 26.63 8.18
N ILE A 70 3.14 25.73 8.04
CA ILE A 70 2.01 25.91 7.12
C ILE A 70 1.10 27.05 7.61
N ASP A 71 0.86 27.17 8.91
CA ASP A 71 0.07 28.25 9.50
C ASP A 71 0.72 29.61 9.27
N GLU A 72 2.06 29.70 9.37
CA GLU A 72 2.81 30.91 9.05
C GLU A 72 2.65 31.30 7.58
N ILE A 73 2.79 30.35 6.64
CA ILE A 73 2.54 30.60 5.21
C ILE A 73 1.11 31.11 4.99
N PHE A 74 0.12 30.52 5.64
CA PHE A 74 -1.27 30.95 5.46
C PHE A 74 -1.50 32.37 6.00
N LYS A 75 -0.85 32.75 7.09
CA LYS A 75 -0.89 34.11 7.63
C LYS A 75 -0.20 35.11 6.71
N GLU A 76 1.01 34.79 6.22
CA GLU A 76 1.75 35.65 5.25
C GLU A 76 0.91 35.91 4.00
N GLU A 77 0.27 34.86 3.50
CA GLU A 77 -0.50 34.90 2.26
C GLU A 77 -1.97 35.33 2.44
N ASN A 78 -2.37 35.65 3.67
CA ASN A 78 -3.75 36.04 4.01
C ASN A 78 -4.79 34.98 3.61
N ILE A 79 -4.46 33.68 3.84
CA ILE A 79 -5.35 32.56 3.60
C ILE A 79 -6.08 32.24 4.91
N SER A 80 -7.37 32.59 5.00
CA SER A 80 -8.14 32.43 6.24
C SER A 80 -9.45 31.65 6.09
N ASN A 81 -9.89 31.41 4.86
CA ASN A 81 -11.17 30.77 4.59
C ASN A 81 -11.04 29.70 3.49
N GLY A 82 -11.60 28.53 3.72
CA GLY A 82 -11.60 27.46 2.74
C GLY A 82 -11.62 26.09 3.37
N VAL A 83 -11.37 25.09 2.55
CA VAL A 83 -11.20 23.69 2.94
C VAL A 83 -9.79 23.25 2.59
N LEU A 84 -9.09 22.70 3.54
CA LEU A 84 -7.73 22.22 3.36
C LEU A 84 -7.73 20.80 2.77
N VAL A 85 -6.87 20.58 1.78
CA VAL A 85 -6.66 19.30 1.12
C VAL A 85 -5.17 19.03 1.05
N PHE A 86 -4.77 17.79 1.25
CA PHE A 86 -3.38 17.36 1.08
C PHE A 86 -3.23 16.36 -0.03
N THR A 87 -2.04 16.33 -0.63
CA THR A 87 -1.58 15.19 -1.41
C THR A 87 -0.72 14.27 -0.56
N ALA A 88 -0.73 12.99 -0.88
CA ALA A 88 0.15 12.00 -0.31
C ALA A 88 1.02 11.38 -1.42
N GLY A 89 2.34 11.47 -1.27
CA GLY A 89 3.31 10.97 -2.22
C GLY A 89 3.42 9.44 -2.23
N ALA A 90 4.15 8.91 -3.21
CA ALA A 90 4.42 7.49 -3.36
C ALA A 90 5.21 6.90 -2.18
N ASP A 91 6.07 7.70 -1.59
CA ASP A 91 6.89 7.39 -0.43
C ASP A 91 6.09 7.25 0.87
N LYS A 92 4.89 7.82 0.90
CA LYS A 92 3.99 7.89 2.08
C LYS A 92 2.75 7.02 1.94
N THR A 93 2.58 6.35 0.81
CA THR A 93 1.36 5.57 0.52
C THR A 93 1.70 4.22 -0.08
N ALA A 94 0.90 3.20 0.23
CA ALA A 94 0.90 1.93 -0.48
C ALA A 94 -0.35 1.84 -1.36
N LEU A 95 -0.15 1.35 -2.59
CA LEU A 95 -1.22 1.06 -3.53
C LEU A 95 -1.40 -0.46 -3.60
N LEU A 96 -2.59 -0.93 -3.23
CA LEU A 96 -2.93 -2.35 -3.18
C LEU A 96 -4.03 -2.66 -4.19
N ASN A 97 -3.83 -3.73 -4.98
CA ASN A 97 -4.82 -4.27 -5.89
C ASN A 97 -5.23 -5.66 -5.41
N LEU A 98 -6.40 -5.74 -4.80
CA LEU A 98 -6.91 -6.93 -4.19
C LEU A 98 -7.90 -7.62 -5.12
N GLN A 99 -7.83 -8.95 -5.18
CA GLN A 99 -8.80 -9.80 -5.85
C GLN A 99 -9.58 -10.57 -4.78
N LEU A 100 -10.84 -10.24 -4.62
CA LEU A 100 -11.71 -10.83 -3.61
C LEU A 100 -12.83 -11.62 -4.28
N PRO A 101 -13.32 -12.69 -3.65
CA PRO A 101 -14.46 -13.43 -4.17
C PRO A 101 -15.69 -12.53 -4.29
N TYR A 102 -16.66 -12.96 -5.09
CA TYR A 102 -17.91 -12.22 -5.22
C TYR A 102 -18.64 -12.19 -3.87
N LEU A 103 -18.75 -11.00 -3.29
CA LEU A 103 -19.37 -10.74 -2.00
C LEU A 103 -20.37 -9.58 -2.12
N LYS A 104 -21.35 -9.53 -1.23
CA LYS A 104 -22.20 -8.37 -1.12
C LYS A 104 -21.41 -7.15 -0.66
N LYS A 105 -21.84 -5.95 -1.02
CA LYS A 105 -21.12 -4.69 -0.80
C LYS A 105 -20.61 -4.51 0.63
N GLN A 106 -21.33 -4.96 1.64
CA GLN A 106 -20.92 -4.82 3.03
C GLN A 106 -19.87 -5.85 3.41
N GLU A 107 -20.06 -7.10 3.02
CA GLU A 107 -19.10 -8.20 3.20
C GLU A 107 -17.80 -7.92 2.44
N LEU A 108 -17.91 -7.38 1.23
CA LEU A 108 -16.75 -6.99 0.42
C LEU A 108 -15.89 -5.92 1.10
N ARG A 109 -16.51 -4.97 1.81
CA ARG A 109 -15.77 -3.95 2.56
C ARG A 109 -14.99 -4.54 3.74
N GLU A 110 -15.62 -5.44 4.48
CA GLU A 110 -14.97 -6.12 5.59
C GLU A 110 -13.84 -7.04 5.09
N ALA A 111 -14.09 -7.81 4.03
CA ALA A 111 -13.07 -8.64 3.42
C ALA A 111 -11.88 -7.83 2.91
N ALA A 112 -12.13 -6.71 2.23
CA ALA A 112 -11.07 -5.81 1.77
C ALA A 112 -10.25 -5.24 2.93
N LYS A 113 -10.89 -4.87 4.05
CA LYS A 113 -10.19 -4.41 5.25
C LYS A 113 -9.24 -5.49 5.80
N TRP A 114 -9.72 -6.72 5.91
CA TRP A 114 -8.89 -7.84 6.39
C TRP A 114 -7.73 -8.14 5.46
N GLU A 115 -7.96 -8.10 4.14
CA GLU A 115 -6.92 -8.37 3.15
C GLU A 115 -5.86 -7.26 3.15
N ILE A 116 -6.25 -5.99 3.29
CA ILE A 116 -5.31 -4.86 3.45
C ILE A 116 -4.40 -5.09 4.68
N VAL A 117 -4.98 -5.47 5.81
CA VAL A 117 -4.23 -5.76 7.04
C VAL A 117 -3.29 -6.95 6.84
N HIS A 118 -3.74 -7.98 6.15
CA HIS A 118 -2.93 -9.16 5.85
C HIS A 118 -1.74 -8.85 4.94
N GLU A 119 -1.97 -8.10 3.86
CA GLU A 119 -0.92 -7.69 2.92
C GLU A 119 0.15 -6.80 3.57
N LEU A 120 -0.27 -5.90 4.46
CA LEU A 120 0.65 -4.98 5.14
C LEU A 120 1.35 -5.61 6.35
N GLY A 121 0.85 -6.74 6.86
CA GLY A 121 1.42 -7.44 8.02
C GLY A 121 1.35 -6.66 9.34
N SER A 122 0.49 -5.66 9.43
CA SER A 122 0.35 -4.74 10.56
C SER A 122 -1.11 -4.62 11.02
N SER A 123 -1.34 -3.99 12.17
CA SER A 123 -2.70 -3.83 12.71
C SER A 123 -3.51 -2.79 11.90
N ALA A 124 -4.83 -2.96 11.84
CA ALA A 124 -5.72 -2.04 11.13
C ALA A 124 -5.75 -0.62 11.74
N GLU A 125 -5.25 -0.44 12.95
CA GLU A 125 -5.20 0.85 13.66
C GLU A 125 -3.98 1.69 13.26
N GLU A 126 -3.01 1.07 12.58
CA GLU A 126 -1.78 1.73 12.13
C GLU A 126 -1.93 2.43 10.76
N PHE A 127 -3.10 2.27 10.12
CA PHE A 127 -3.32 2.77 8.76
C PHE A 127 -4.68 3.42 8.57
N CYS A 128 -4.69 4.46 7.75
CA CYS A 128 -5.90 4.91 7.08
C CYS A 128 -5.89 4.44 5.62
N TYR A 129 -7.04 4.13 5.05
CA TYR A 129 -7.15 3.68 3.66
C TYR A 129 -8.40 4.20 2.96
N ALA A 130 -8.31 4.34 1.65
CA ALA A 130 -9.46 4.58 0.78
C ALA A 130 -9.50 3.48 -0.29
N ALA A 131 -10.66 2.84 -0.47
CA ALA A 131 -10.81 1.74 -1.41
C ALA A 131 -11.93 1.98 -2.41
N VAL A 132 -11.65 1.66 -3.67
CA VAL A 132 -12.63 1.66 -4.76
C VAL A 132 -12.93 0.23 -5.16
N TYR A 133 -14.21 -0.10 -5.15
CA TYR A 133 -14.72 -1.44 -5.42
C TYR A 133 -15.25 -1.51 -6.84
N ASN A 134 -14.57 -2.24 -7.71
CA ASN A 134 -15.02 -2.54 -9.05
C ASN A 134 -15.76 -3.88 -9.02
N THR A 135 -17.08 -3.80 -8.96
CA THR A 135 -17.96 -4.98 -8.97
C THR A 135 -18.49 -5.16 -10.38
N HIS A 136 -17.88 -6.03 -11.17
CA HIS A 136 -18.46 -6.47 -12.43
C HIS A 136 -19.37 -7.67 -12.17
N LEU A 137 -20.66 -7.52 -12.43
CA LEU A 137 -21.69 -8.56 -12.25
C LEU A 137 -21.43 -9.87 -13.04
N LYS A 138 -20.43 -9.91 -13.89
CA LYS A 138 -20.09 -11.04 -14.76
C LYS A 138 -18.77 -11.75 -14.40
N GLU A 139 -17.97 -11.19 -13.51
CA GLU A 139 -16.70 -11.77 -13.07
C GLU A 139 -16.88 -12.49 -11.75
N GLU A 140 -16.24 -13.65 -11.58
CA GLU A 140 -16.24 -14.41 -10.33
C GLU A 140 -15.49 -13.71 -9.18
N LEU A 141 -14.67 -12.70 -9.52
CA LEU A 141 -13.84 -11.95 -8.59
C LEU A 141 -14.17 -10.45 -8.62
N ASN A 142 -14.22 -9.86 -7.45
CA ASN A 142 -14.26 -8.40 -7.30
C ASN A 142 -12.84 -7.85 -7.26
N ARG A 143 -12.56 -6.83 -8.06
CA ARG A 143 -11.29 -6.10 -7.99
C ARG A 143 -11.46 -4.89 -7.07
N VAL A 144 -10.57 -4.76 -6.10
CA VAL A 144 -10.54 -3.64 -5.16
C VAL A 144 -9.19 -2.96 -5.24
N THR A 145 -9.19 -1.69 -5.63
CA THR A 145 -7.99 -0.85 -5.54
C THR A 145 -8.05 -0.05 -4.25
N ALA A 146 -7.06 -0.18 -3.40
CA ALA A 146 -6.95 0.53 -2.15
C ALA A 146 -5.67 1.37 -2.10
N VAL A 147 -5.80 2.60 -1.66
CA VAL A 147 -4.67 3.46 -1.27
C VAL A 147 -4.60 3.44 0.24
N VAL A 148 -3.45 3.14 0.78
CA VAL A 148 -3.20 3.01 2.21
C VAL A 148 -2.12 3.98 2.63
N MET A 149 -2.28 4.63 3.77
CA MET A 149 -1.31 5.56 4.35
C MET A 149 -1.14 5.28 5.84
N PRO A 150 0.08 5.34 6.40
CA PRO A 150 0.30 5.22 7.83
C PRO A 150 -0.48 6.28 8.64
N GLU A 151 -1.05 5.85 9.76
CA GLU A 151 -1.89 6.70 10.62
C GLU A 151 -1.11 7.91 11.17
N ASN A 152 0.18 7.75 11.46
CA ASN A 152 1.03 8.84 11.93
C ASN A 152 1.14 9.98 10.90
N ILE A 153 1.17 9.68 9.60
CA ILE A 153 1.19 10.70 8.53
C ILE A 153 -0.18 11.39 8.43
N TYR A 154 -1.27 10.61 8.52
CA TYR A 154 -2.62 11.16 8.58
C TYR A 154 -2.78 12.17 9.72
N GLN A 155 -2.30 11.82 10.93
CA GLN A 155 -2.37 12.69 12.09
C GLN A 155 -1.61 14.00 11.91
N VAL A 156 -0.48 14.01 11.20
CA VAL A 156 0.24 15.25 10.86
C VAL A 156 -0.63 16.20 10.04
N MET A 157 -1.34 15.67 9.05
CA MET A 157 -2.22 16.45 8.20
C MET A 157 -3.46 16.95 8.95
N GLU A 158 -4.00 16.12 9.84
CA GLU A 158 -5.14 16.49 10.70
C GLU A 158 -4.75 17.58 11.70
N GLU A 159 -3.61 17.46 12.38
CA GLU A 159 -3.09 18.48 13.30
C GLU A 159 -2.82 19.82 12.58
N THR A 160 -2.32 19.77 11.34
CA THR A 160 -2.14 20.96 10.51
C THR A 160 -3.48 21.63 10.23
N ALA A 161 -4.50 20.87 9.90
CA ALA A 161 -5.85 21.40 9.68
C ALA A 161 -6.44 22.05 10.96
N VAL A 162 -6.19 21.44 12.13
CA VAL A 162 -6.59 22.01 13.42
C VAL A 162 -5.83 23.29 13.72
N LYS A 163 -4.52 23.34 13.48
CA LYS A 163 -3.66 24.49 13.76
C LYS A 163 -4.01 25.68 12.88
N THR A 164 -4.28 25.43 11.60
CA THR A 164 -4.67 26.48 10.64
C THR A 164 -6.13 26.88 10.75
N GLU A 165 -6.90 26.29 11.65
CA GLU A 165 -8.36 26.50 11.82
C GLU A 165 -9.16 26.24 10.54
N LEU A 166 -8.62 25.47 9.60
CA LEU A 166 -9.28 25.09 8.35
C LEU A 166 -9.78 23.65 8.43
N PRO A 167 -11.00 23.34 7.96
CA PRO A 167 -11.48 21.97 7.94
C PRO A 167 -10.70 21.14 6.93
N LEU A 168 -10.26 19.93 7.33
CA LEU A 168 -9.67 18.95 6.43
C LEU A 168 -10.77 18.35 5.55
N GLY A 169 -10.72 18.64 4.23
CA GLY A 169 -11.66 18.14 3.23
C GLY A 169 -11.25 16.83 2.59
N GLY A 170 -9.95 16.60 2.45
CA GLY A 170 -9.45 15.40 1.79
C GLY A 170 -7.95 15.23 1.87
N ILE A 171 -7.55 13.98 1.67
CA ILE A 171 -6.17 13.59 1.42
C ILE A 171 -6.22 12.65 0.21
N PHE A 172 -5.51 12.97 -0.84
CA PHE A 172 -5.53 12.24 -2.10
C PHE A 172 -4.13 11.79 -2.50
N LEU A 173 -4.06 10.65 -3.18
CA LEU A 173 -2.81 10.21 -3.79
C LEU A 173 -2.32 11.29 -4.78
N ARG A 174 -1.04 11.63 -4.72
CA ARG A 174 -0.43 12.68 -5.57
C ARG A 174 -0.68 12.43 -7.06
N SER A 175 -0.48 11.20 -7.53
CA SER A 175 -0.70 10.82 -8.94
C SER A 175 -2.16 11.00 -9.39
N LEU A 176 -3.14 10.77 -8.50
CA LEU A 176 -4.55 11.07 -8.77
C LEU A 176 -4.81 12.58 -8.87
N GLY A 177 -4.09 13.37 -8.07
CA GLY A 177 -4.12 14.82 -8.21
C GLY A 177 -3.63 15.23 -9.60
N VAL A 178 -2.47 14.76 -10.02
CA VAL A 178 -1.94 15.07 -11.35
C VAL A 178 -2.89 14.62 -12.46
N GLU A 179 -3.47 13.44 -12.36
CA GLU A 179 -4.43 12.90 -13.35
C GLU A 179 -5.64 13.83 -13.53
N GLN A 180 -6.16 14.44 -12.46
CA GLN A 180 -7.28 15.39 -12.54
C GLN A 180 -6.96 16.70 -13.27
N THR A 181 -5.69 16.98 -13.53
CA THR A 181 -5.27 18.17 -14.32
C THR A 181 -5.20 17.89 -15.82
N PHE A 182 -5.50 16.67 -16.27
CA PHE A 182 -5.47 16.35 -17.70
C PHE A 182 -6.68 16.95 -18.43
N ALA A 183 -6.42 17.48 -19.62
CA ALA A 183 -7.46 18.04 -20.48
C ALA A 183 -8.47 16.99 -20.99
N LYS A 184 -8.10 15.72 -20.99
CA LYS A 184 -8.91 14.59 -21.43
C LYS A 184 -8.87 13.46 -20.40
N ASN A 185 -9.95 12.72 -20.29
CA ASN A 185 -9.99 11.49 -19.50
C ASN A 185 -9.30 10.35 -20.26
N TYR A 186 -8.18 9.93 -19.72
CA TYR A 186 -7.44 8.76 -20.20
C TYR A 186 -7.75 7.56 -19.29
N THR A 187 -7.74 6.35 -19.82
CA THR A 187 -8.07 5.14 -19.06
C THR A 187 -6.86 4.28 -18.77
N ASP A 188 -6.04 4.02 -19.80
CA ASP A 188 -4.93 3.09 -19.75
C ASP A 188 -3.66 3.82 -20.17
N PHE A 189 -2.90 4.31 -19.21
CA PHE A 189 -1.73 5.15 -19.46
C PHE A 189 -0.70 5.04 -18.33
N LEU A 190 0.51 5.44 -18.63
CA LEU A 190 1.57 5.63 -17.65
C LEU A 190 1.75 7.10 -17.37
N LEU A 191 1.79 7.47 -16.11
CA LEU A 191 2.12 8.82 -15.66
C LEU A 191 3.57 8.84 -15.18
N CYS A 192 4.36 9.75 -15.73
CA CYS A 192 5.67 10.13 -15.25
C CYS A 192 5.56 11.50 -14.58
N ASP A 193 5.51 11.53 -13.25
CA ASP A 193 5.41 12.75 -12.47
C ASP A 193 6.76 13.10 -11.86
N TYR A 194 7.42 14.13 -12.39
CA TYR A 194 8.71 14.60 -11.89
C TYR A 194 8.51 15.39 -10.58
N LEU A 195 9.17 14.91 -9.52
CA LEU A 195 9.23 15.61 -8.23
C LEU A 195 10.35 16.65 -8.22
N THR A 196 11.50 16.25 -8.75
CA THR A 196 12.71 17.03 -8.96
C THR A 196 13.31 16.66 -10.32
N ASP A 197 14.44 17.27 -10.68
CA ASP A 197 15.15 16.93 -11.93
C ASP A 197 15.67 15.47 -11.92
N ASP A 198 15.94 14.93 -10.73
CA ASP A 198 16.56 13.62 -10.52
C ASP A 198 15.57 12.55 -10.00
N GLU A 199 14.33 12.92 -9.68
CA GLU A 199 13.35 12.02 -9.08
C GLU A 199 12.02 12.06 -9.82
N CYS A 200 11.53 10.90 -10.23
CA CYS A 200 10.25 10.74 -10.91
C CYS A 200 9.40 9.65 -10.25
N VAL A 201 8.11 9.87 -10.15
CA VAL A 201 7.14 8.85 -9.75
C VAL A 201 6.44 8.33 -10.99
N LEU A 202 6.67 7.05 -11.28
CA LEU A 202 5.95 6.32 -12.31
C LEU A 202 4.66 5.74 -11.71
N THR A 203 3.53 6.04 -12.30
CA THR A 203 2.24 5.47 -11.91
C THR A 203 1.53 4.88 -13.12
N ALA A 204 1.19 3.60 -13.05
CA ALA A 204 0.38 2.92 -14.05
C ALA A 204 -1.10 3.09 -13.74
N PHE A 205 -1.89 3.48 -14.73
CA PHE A 205 -3.34 3.59 -14.65
C PHE A 205 -3.99 2.58 -15.61
N ALA A 206 -4.98 1.84 -15.09
CA ALA A 206 -5.81 0.93 -15.87
C ALA A 206 -7.29 1.19 -15.58
N GLY A 207 -8.07 1.41 -16.64
CA GLY A 207 -9.48 1.78 -16.48
C GLY A 207 -9.68 3.10 -15.71
N GLY A 208 -8.71 4.02 -15.77
CA GLY A 208 -8.70 5.28 -15.00
C GLY A 208 -8.41 5.12 -13.50
N MET A 209 -7.88 3.97 -13.08
CA MET A 209 -7.52 3.67 -11.70
C MET A 209 -6.03 3.44 -11.58
N PRO A 210 -5.35 3.97 -10.55
CA PRO A 210 -3.95 3.66 -10.32
C PRO A 210 -3.81 2.18 -9.92
N VAL A 211 -2.90 1.46 -10.58
CA VAL A 211 -2.68 0.03 -10.32
C VAL A 211 -1.28 -0.27 -9.80
N LEU A 212 -0.30 0.53 -10.16
CA LEU A 212 1.07 0.36 -9.68
C LEU A 212 1.74 1.73 -9.60
N GLN A 213 2.56 1.91 -8.57
CA GLN A 213 3.30 3.13 -8.36
C GLN A 213 4.73 2.80 -7.93
N LYS A 214 5.70 3.48 -8.53
CA LYS A 214 7.14 3.30 -8.24
C LYS A 214 7.85 4.64 -8.31
N THR A 215 8.65 4.94 -7.29
CA THR A 215 9.59 6.07 -7.34
C THR A 215 10.88 5.62 -8.00
N VAL A 216 11.40 6.43 -8.91
CA VAL A 216 12.59 6.16 -9.72
C VAL A 216 13.52 7.37 -9.64
N ASN A 217 14.80 7.10 -9.37
CA ASN A 217 15.84 8.10 -9.49
C ASN A 217 16.31 8.18 -10.95
N VAL A 218 16.17 9.35 -11.55
CA VAL A 218 16.47 9.61 -12.96
C VAL A 218 17.89 10.15 -13.09
N PHE A 219 18.91 9.29 -12.92
CA PHE A 219 20.32 9.70 -13.10
C PHE A 219 20.68 9.97 -14.56
N ASN A 220 20.02 9.27 -15.49
CA ASN A 220 20.08 9.51 -16.91
C ASN A 220 18.73 9.13 -17.56
N ARG A 221 18.52 9.59 -18.79
CA ARG A 221 17.23 9.42 -19.50
C ARG A 221 17.00 7.99 -19.97
N GLU A 222 18.07 7.26 -20.29
CA GLU A 222 18.01 5.85 -20.66
C GLU A 222 17.46 5.01 -19.49
N SER A 223 17.84 5.33 -18.25
CA SER A 223 17.35 4.64 -17.08
C SER A 223 15.83 4.80 -16.87
N LEU A 224 15.26 5.95 -17.21
CA LEU A 224 13.82 6.16 -17.11
C LEU A 224 13.05 5.38 -18.19
N ALA A 225 13.56 5.35 -19.43
CA ALA A 225 12.96 4.58 -20.50
C ALA A 225 12.96 3.08 -20.19
N ASP A 226 14.04 2.56 -19.62
CA ASP A 226 14.15 1.17 -19.19
C ASP A 226 13.20 0.87 -18.02
N GLU A 227 13.05 1.78 -17.06
CA GLU A 227 12.09 1.62 -15.96
C GLU A 227 10.65 1.63 -16.46
N ILE A 228 10.31 2.46 -17.45
CA ILE A 228 9.01 2.43 -18.11
C ILE A 228 8.76 1.09 -18.81
N LYS A 229 9.74 0.59 -19.56
CA LYS A 229 9.65 -0.74 -20.23
C LYS A 229 9.48 -1.86 -19.20
N ASN A 230 10.25 -1.82 -18.10
CA ASN A 230 10.15 -2.80 -17.02
C ASN A 230 8.76 -2.77 -16.36
N LEU A 231 8.19 -1.57 -16.17
CA LEU A 231 6.87 -1.41 -15.58
C LEU A 231 5.78 -1.92 -16.53
N ILE A 232 5.89 -1.67 -17.84
CA ILE A 232 4.99 -2.24 -18.86
C ILE A 232 5.08 -3.77 -18.84
N ALA A 233 6.29 -4.32 -18.79
CA ALA A 233 6.51 -5.77 -18.75
C ALA A 233 5.97 -6.43 -17.46
N ALA A 234 5.93 -5.69 -16.34
CA ALA A 234 5.37 -6.17 -15.09
C ALA A 234 3.83 -6.23 -15.09
N LEU A 235 3.17 -5.59 -16.06
CA LEU A 235 1.71 -5.50 -16.18
C LEU A 235 1.24 -5.99 -17.56
N PRO A 236 1.47 -7.27 -17.92
CA PRO A 236 1.22 -7.80 -19.26
C PRO A 236 -0.27 -7.80 -19.65
N ASP A 237 -1.17 -7.79 -18.67
CA ASP A 237 -2.62 -7.80 -18.90
C ASP A 237 -3.18 -6.40 -19.24
N ILE A 238 -2.35 -5.35 -19.21
CA ILE A 238 -2.77 -3.97 -19.46
C ILE A 238 -2.14 -3.46 -20.74
N GLU A 239 -2.97 -3.10 -21.70
CA GLU A 239 -2.54 -2.45 -22.95
C GLU A 239 -2.48 -0.93 -22.73
N PHE A 240 -1.30 -0.44 -22.41
CA PHE A 240 -1.08 1.00 -22.26
C PHE A 240 -1.12 1.71 -23.60
N LYS A 241 -1.85 2.81 -23.67
CA LYS A 241 -2.07 3.57 -24.92
C LYS A 241 -1.09 4.74 -25.07
N GLN A 242 -0.55 5.23 -23.98
CA GLN A 242 0.33 6.42 -23.96
C GLN A 242 1.08 6.57 -22.65
N VAL A 243 2.10 7.40 -22.68
CA VAL A 243 2.82 7.91 -21.53
C VAL A 243 2.53 9.39 -21.37
N ILE A 244 2.14 9.83 -20.18
CA ILE A 244 1.89 11.23 -19.87
C ILE A 244 3.01 11.72 -18.96
N ILE A 245 3.65 12.80 -19.33
CA ILE A 245 4.75 13.40 -18.57
C ILE A 245 4.26 14.68 -17.91
N ASN A 246 4.40 14.76 -16.59
CA ASN A 246 4.19 15.94 -15.80
C ASN A 246 5.54 16.51 -15.37
N CYS A 247 5.99 17.55 -16.04
CA CYS A 247 7.24 18.26 -15.73
C CYS A 247 7.13 19.73 -16.19
N ASP A 248 7.95 20.58 -15.60
CA ASP A 248 8.11 21.96 -16.06
C ASP A 248 8.91 22.06 -17.37
N ASP A 249 8.86 23.21 -18.05
CA ASP A 249 9.39 23.37 -19.42
C ASP A 249 10.91 23.25 -19.58
N GLY A 250 11.68 23.25 -18.47
CA GLY A 250 13.14 23.13 -18.48
C GLY A 250 13.69 21.74 -18.83
N LEU A 251 12.89 20.69 -18.72
CA LEU A 251 13.31 19.31 -19.02
C LEU A 251 13.20 19.05 -20.54
N LYS A 252 14.34 18.91 -21.21
CA LYS A 252 14.42 18.57 -22.65
C LYS A 252 13.90 17.16 -22.88
N ASN A 253 12.62 17.02 -23.23
CA ASN A 253 11.89 15.76 -23.39
C ASN A 253 12.18 14.99 -24.69
N ASP A 254 12.97 15.55 -25.62
CA ASP A 254 13.10 15.05 -27.00
C ASP A 254 13.70 13.65 -27.14
N ILE A 255 14.45 13.19 -26.14
CA ILE A 255 15.15 11.87 -26.18
C ILE A 255 14.26 10.74 -25.63
N LEU A 256 13.43 10.99 -24.62
CA LEU A 256 12.46 10.00 -24.11
C LEU A 256 11.47 9.57 -25.19
N LEU A 257 11.12 10.50 -26.10
CA LEU A 257 10.15 10.27 -27.18
C LEU A 257 10.62 9.23 -28.21
N SER A 258 11.93 9.02 -28.37
CA SER A 258 12.49 8.12 -29.38
C SER A 258 12.67 6.67 -28.91
N GLU A 259 12.70 6.42 -27.60
CA GLU A 259 13.02 5.10 -27.02
C GLU A 259 11.78 4.31 -26.55
N ILE A 260 10.65 4.99 -26.43
CA ILE A 260 9.39 4.38 -25.99
C ILE A 260 8.47 4.25 -27.20
N GLU A 261 7.97 3.04 -27.45
CA GLU A 261 7.05 2.75 -28.56
C GLU A 261 5.65 3.39 -28.39
N LEU A 262 5.34 3.89 -27.19
CA LEU A 262 4.06 4.53 -26.87
C LEU A 262 4.08 6.03 -27.18
N PRO A 263 2.96 6.62 -27.59
CA PRO A 263 2.81 8.07 -27.70
C PRO A 263 3.10 8.75 -26.35
N VAL A 264 3.97 9.74 -26.35
CA VAL A 264 4.30 10.54 -25.17
C VAL A 264 3.61 11.88 -25.25
N ILE A 265 2.87 12.23 -24.21
CA ILE A 265 2.08 13.46 -24.11
C ILE A 265 2.56 14.25 -22.90
N LYS A 266 2.81 15.55 -23.06
CA LYS A 266 3.08 16.45 -21.94
C LYS A 266 1.77 16.88 -21.29
N ASN A 267 1.72 16.88 -19.97
CA ASN A 267 0.61 17.47 -19.22
C ASN A 267 0.57 18.99 -19.43
N ASP A 268 -0.60 19.50 -19.79
CA ASP A 268 -0.86 20.94 -19.94
C ASP A 268 -2.05 21.34 -19.07
N ILE A 269 -1.75 21.85 -17.91
CA ILE A 269 -2.74 22.23 -16.90
C ILE A 269 -3.62 23.40 -17.36
N SER A 270 -3.08 24.25 -18.24
CA SER A 270 -3.79 25.45 -18.73
C SER A 270 -5.12 25.11 -19.42
N ASN A 271 -5.25 23.88 -19.93
CA ASN A 271 -6.46 23.40 -20.58
C ASN A 271 -7.55 22.87 -19.63
N SER A 272 -7.21 22.64 -18.34
CA SER A 272 -8.13 22.02 -17.37
C SER A 272 -8.70 22.98 -16.32
N VAL A 273 -8.03 24.09 -16.05
CA VAL A 273 -8.44 25.08 -15.05
C VAL A 273 -8.27 26.51 -15.60
N GLY A 274 -9.10 27.43 -15.11
CA GLY A 274 -8.91 28.86 -15.35
C GLY A 274 -7.88 29.44 -14.37
N PHE A 275 -7.27 30.54 -14.76
CA PHE A 275 -6.30 31.27 -13.93
C PHE A 275 -6.80 32.68 -13.68
N ASN A 276 -6.55 33.18 -12.46
CA ASN A 276 -6.82 34.56 -12.13
C ASN A 276 -5.73 35.46 -12.79
N GLU A 277 -6.13 36.61 -13.35
CA GLU A 277 -5.22 37.57 -13.99
C GLU A 277 -4.12 38.12 -13.04
N CYS A 278 -4.34 38.01 -11.73
CA CYS A 278 -3.39 38.44 -10.70
C CYS A 278 -2.27 37.43 -10.38
N LEU A 279 -2.21 36.29 -11.03
CA LEU A 279 -1.16 35.26 -10.79
C LEU A 279 0.19 35.79 -11.32
N GLN A 280 1.24 35.62 -10.52
CA GLN A 280 2.59 36.02 -10.88
C GLN A 280 3.09 35.19 -12.09
N THR A 281 3.75 35.85 -13.01
CA THR A 281 4.28 35.25 -14.24
C THR A 281 5.28 34.11 -13.95
N GLU A 282 6.06 34.23 -12.89
CA GLU A 282 7.00 33.18 -12.45
C GLU A 282 6.27 31.89 -12.05
N SER A 283 5.15 31.98 -11.34
CA SER A 283 4.36 30.81 -10.97
C SER A 283 3.76 30.09 -12.17
N LEU A 284 3.53 30.80 -13.28
CA LEU A 284 3.02 30.22 -14.51
C LEU A 284 4.10 29.47 -15.31
N GLN A 285 5.38 29.83 -15.15
CA GLN A 285 6.50 29.11 -15.79
C GLN A 285 6.72 27.71 -15.18
N HIS A 286 6.38 27.55 -13.90
CA HIS A 286 6.50 26.29 -13.17
C HIS A 286 5.14 25.67 -12.84
N LEU A 287 4.17 25.84 -13.73
CA LEU A 287 2.79 25.44 -13.47
C LEU A 287 2.61 23.95 -13.24
N ASN A 288 3.35 23.11 -13.97
CA ASN A 288 3.26 21.66 -13.87
C ASN A 288 3.77 21.13 -12.52
N SER A 289 4.64 21.84 -11.84
CA SER A 289 5.05 21.49 -10.47
C SER A 289 3.88 21.61 -9.47
N PHE A 290 2.86 22.41 -9.76
CA PHE A 290 1.64 22.56 -8.96
C PHE A 290 0.51 21.59 -9.38
N ALA A 291 0.73 20.73 -10.38
CA ALA A 291 -0.29 19.81 -10.89
C ALA A 291 -0.96 19.00 -9.78
N ALA A 292 -0.16 18.44 -8.88
CA ALA A 292 -0.67 17.65 -7.78
C ALA A 292 -1.55 18.46 -6.82
N ALA A 293 -1.14 19.67 -6.44
CA ALA A 293 -1.91 20.52 -5.56
C ALA A 293 -3.21 20.99 -6.23
N ILE A 294 -3.13 21.51 -7.47
CA ILE A 294 -4.32 21.93 -8.22
C ILE A 294 -5.28 20.75 -8.38
N GLY A 295 -4.77 19.61 -8.79
CA GLY A 295 -5.56 18.41 -9.02
C GLY A 295 -6.15 17.80 -7.75
N ALA A 296 -5.48 17.91 -6.60
CA ALA A 296 -6.07 17.49 -5.32
C ALA A 296 -7.30 18.35 -4.97
N ALA A 297 -7.28 19.65 -5.25
CA ALA A 297 -8.47 20.48 -5.13
C ALA A 297 -9.59 20.01 -6.07
N LEU A 298 -9.25 19.65 -7.31
CA LEU A 298 -10.20 19.08 -8.27
C LEU A 298 -10.72 17.70 -7.83
N CYS A 299 -9.89 16.86 -7.22
CA CYS A 299 -10.32 15.58 -6.62
C CYS A 299 -11.43 15.79 -5.59
N LEU A 300 -11.27 16.80 -4.72
CA LEU A 300 -12.31 17.12 -3.75
C LEU A 300 -13.56 17.68 -4.43
N ALA A 301 -13.40 18.63 -5.37
CA ALA A 301 -14.53 19.23 -6.11
C ALA A 301 -15.33 18.18 -6.89
N ASN A 302 -14.66 17.20 -7.48
CA ASN A 302 -15.26 16.10 -8.26
C ASN A 302 -15.70 14.91 -7.40
N ASN A 303 -15.58 14.97 -6.06
CA ASN A 303 -15.88 13.87 -5.14
C ASN A 303 -15.14 12.57 -5.48
N SER A 304 -13.83 12.64 -5.67
CA SER A 304 -13.01 11.47 -5.90
C SER A 304 -13.21 10.40 -4.82
N LYS A 305 -13.31 9.14 -5.23
CA LYS A 305 -13.56 8.00 -4.34
C LYS A 305 -12.35 7.65 -3.45
N PHE A 306 -11.15 8.07 -3.84
CA PHE A 306 -9.90 7.80 -3.13
C PHE A 306 -9.55 8.89 -2.10
N ASN A 307 -10.53 9.30 -1.31
CA ASN A 307 -10.30 10.27 -0.23
C ASN A 307 -9.93 9.56 1.07
N LEU A 308 -8.67 9.63 1.48
CA LEU A 308 -8.17 9.04 2.72
C LEU A 308 -8.74 9.70 3.98
N ALA A 309 -9.03 11.00 3.97
CA ALA A 309 -9.68 11.70 5.09
C ALA A 309 -11.14 11.26 5.34
N GLY A 310 -11.73 10.52 4.41
CA GLY A 310 -13.09 10.00 4.55
C GLY A 310 -13.23 8.78 5.45
N HIS A 311 -12.15 8.15 5.87
CA HIS A 311 -12.17 6.85 6.56
C HIS A 311 -12.28 6.97 8.09
N ASN A 312 -11.59 7.92 8.71
CA ASN A 312 -11.65 8.15 10.16
C ASN A 312 -12.77 9.12 10.55
N LYS A 313 -14.02 8.73 10.32
CA LYS A 313 -15.19 9.56 10.65
C LYS A 313 -15.61 9.44 12.09
N SER A 314 -14.77 9.80 13.02
CA SER A 314 -15.27 10.14 14.37
C SER A 314 -15.19 11.62 14.72
N SER A 315 -14.52 12.47 13.93
CA SER A 315 -14.45 13.87 14.32
C SER A 315 -14.32 14.85 13.16
N PHE A 316 -15.39 15.13 12.47
CA PHE A 316 -15.52 16.41 11.82
C PHE A 316 -15.81 17.46 12.91
N SER A 317 -14.79 17.86 13.62
CA SER A 317 -14.89 18.95 14.59
C SER A 317 -14.83 20.28 13.84
N LEU A 318 -15.96 20.70 13.34
CA LEU A 318 -16.16 22.14 13.06
C LEU A 318 -15.77 22.92 14.30
N PRO A 319 -15.02 24.05 14.16
CA PRO A 319 -14.66 24.87 15.31
C PRO A 319 -15.93 25.23 16.09
N ARG A 320 -16.02 24.68 17.29
CA ARG A 320 -17.23 24.61 18.11
C ARG A 320 -17.82 25.99 18.46
N TRP A 321 -17.09 27.05 18.34
CA TRP A 321 -17.52 28.34 18.82
C TRP A 321 -18.45 29.13 17.86
N LYS A 322 -18.48 28.82 16.56
CA LYS A 322 -19.41 29.47 15.59
C LYS A 322 -20.81 28.87 15.55
N ILE A 323 -20.99 27.66 16.05
CA ILE A 323 -22.28 26.96 16.02
C ILE A 323 -23.18 27.30 17.22
N TYR A 324 -22.59 27.77 18.31
CA TYR A 324 -23.33 27.92 19.58
C TYR A 324 -24.26 29.12 19.72
N ARG A 325 -24.24 30.09 18.82
CA ARG A 325 -25.12 31.27 18.88
C ARG A 325 -26.45 31.15 18.15
N GLY A 326 -26.67 30.10 17.35
CA GLY A 326 -27.97 29.91 16.62
C GLY A 326 -28.87 28.78 17.12
N ALA A 327 -28.34 27.88 17.95
CA ALA A 327 -28.98 26.59 18.24
C ALA A 327 -29.79 26.53 19.54
N SER A 328 -29.71 27.53 20.42
CA SER A 328 -30.34 27.46 21.74
C SER A 328 -31.88 27.56 21.73
N VAL A 329 -32.50 28.09 20.72
CA VAL A 329 -33.95 28.23 20.65
C VAL A 329 -34.63 27.00 20.02
N PHE A 330 -33.98 26.30 19.11
CA PHE A 330 -34.52 25.08 18.46
C PHE A 330 -34.43 23.80 19.31
N ALA A 331 -33.48 23.76 20.26
CA ALA A 331 -33.23 22.56 21.07
C ALA A 331 -34.35 22.22 22.04
N VAL A 332 -35.08 23.22 22.58
CA VAL A 332 -36.12 22.99 23.58
C VAL A 332 -37.40 22.43 22.96
N VAL A 333 -37.81 22.90 21.79
CA VAL A 333 -38.98 22.39 21.08
C VAL A 333 -38.79 20.99 20.54
N PHE A 334 -37.53 20.68 20.10
CA PHE A 334 -37.18 19.33 19.61
C PHE A 334 -37.12 18.29 20.74
N MET A 335 -36.71 18.70 21.94
CA MET A 335 -36.63 17.78 23.10
C MET A 335 -38.00 17.25 23.54
N LEU A 336 -39.01 18.07 23.49
CA LEU A 336 -40.39 17.67 23.90
C LEU A 336 -41.07 16.75 22.86
N ALA A 337 -40.81 16.99 21.58
CA ALA A 337 -41.31 16.11 20.50
C ALA A 337 -40.55 14.78 20.47
N PHE A 338 -39.23 14.78 20.78
CA PHE A 338 -38.38 13.60 20.82
C PHE A 338 -38.73 12.64 21.96
N TRP A 339 -39.15 13.18 23.11
CA TRP A 339 -39.59 12.38 24.27
C TRP A 339 -40.87 11.61 24.01
N GLY A 340 -41.84 12.21 23.33
CA GLY A 340 -43.07 11.55 22.92
C GLY A 340 -42.85 10.40 21.93
N TRP A 341 -41.90 10.59 20.99
CA TRP A 341 -41.55 9.55 20.02
C TRP A 341 -40.80 8.39 20.67
N GLN A 342 -39.88 8.65 21.60
CA GLN A 342 -39.11 7.60 22.28
C GLN A 342 -39.97 6.63 23.09
N LEU A 343 -41.07 7.09 23.68
CA LEU A 343 -42.00 6.21 24.42
C LEU A 343 -42.76 5.26 23.48
N ALA A 344 -43.09 5.68 22.27
CA ALA A 344 -43.75 4.82 21.29
C ALA A 344 -42.76 3.79 20.67
N GLU A 345 -41.50 4.18 20.42
CA GLU A 345 -40.47 3.26 19.92
C GLU A 345 -40.08 2.20 20.96
N LEU A 346 -40.01 2.54 22.23
CA LEU A 346 -39.70 1.57 23.30
C LEU A 346 -40.68 0.39 23.33
N PHE A 347 -41.95 0.63 23.02
CA PHE A 347 -42.95 -0.43 22.97
C PHE A 347 -42.80 -1.33 21.75
N ILE A 348 -42.41 -0.76 20.60
CA ILE A 348 -42.17 -1.50 19.35
C ILE A 348 -40.87 -2.32 19.46
N VAL A 349 -39.83 -1.72 20.03
CA VAL A 349 -38.53 -2.38 20.22
C VAL A 349 -38.62 -3.55 21.21
N GLN A 350 -39.46 -3.44 22.29
CA GLN A 350 -39.66 -4.58 23.20
C GLN A 350 -40.38 -5.76 22.54
N GLN A 351 -41.28 -5.53 21.60
CA GLN A 351 -41.89 -6.61 20.82
C GLN A 351 -40.86 -7.24 19.85
N GLN A 352 -40.06 -6.43 19.20
CA GLN A 352 -39.01 -6.92 18.28
C GLN A 352 -37.91 -7.67 19.02
N LEU A 353 -37.52 -7.23 20.23
CA LEU A 353 -36.55 -7.96 21.07
C LEU A 353 -37.04 -9.37 21.44
N LYS A 354 -38.31 -9.53 21.80
CA LYS A 354 -38.87 -10.87 22.07
C LYS A 354 -38.87 -11.78 20.83
N GLU A 355 -39.07 -11.20 19.65
CA GLU A 355 -39.02 -11.96 18.40
C GLU A 355 -37.56 -12.32 18.01
N ILE A 356 -36.61 -11.41 18.24
CA ILE A 356 -35.19 -11.63 18.00
C ILE A 356 -34.61 -12.64 18.98
N ASP A 357 -34.96 -12.59 20.27
CA ASP A 357 -34.54 -13.57 21.27
C ASP A 357 -34.98 -14.98 20.89
N GLY A 358 -36.21 -15.12 20.34
CA GLY A 358 -36.67 -16.39 19.78
C GLY A 358 -35.86 -16.88 18.58
N LYS A 359 -35.43 -15.97 17.72
CA LYS A 359 -34.57 -16.29 16.56
C LYS A 359 -33.14 -16.61 16.98
N ILE A 360 -32.61 -15.91 17.99
CA ILE A 360 -31.26 -16.17 18.55
C ILE A 360 -31.21 -17.57 19.20
N ALA A 361 -32.27 -17.94 19.97
CA ALA A 361 -32.33 -19.28 20.55
C ALA A 361 -32.38 -20.38 19.48
N ALA A 362 -33.02 -20.14 18.34
CA ALA A 362 -33.05 -21.07 17.23
C ALA A 362 -31.68 -21.12 16.48
N CYS A 363 -30.92 -20.02 16.48
CA CYS A 363 -29.60 -19.96 15.84
C CYS A 363 -28.46 -20.50 16.70
N ALA A 364 -28.63 -20.68 18.01
CA ALA A 364 -27.61 -21.18 18.92
C ALA A 364 -27.01 -22.54 18.46
N VAL A 365 -27.88 -23.41 17.88
CA VAL A 365 -27.46 -24.71 17.34
C VAL A 365 -26.53 -24.55 16.11
N TRP A 366 -26.74 -23.49 15.32
CA TRP A 366 -25.91 -23.23 14.15
C TRP A 366 -24.57 -22.60 14.53
N GLN A 367 -24.55 -21.77 15.57
CA GLN A 367 -23.32 -21.19 16.10
C GLN A 367 -22.39 -22.27 16.66
N GLN A 368 -22.96 -23.22 17.42
CA GLN A 368 -22.17 -24.35 17.94
C GLN A 368 -21.55 -25.19 16.80
N ARG A 369 -22.33 -25.48 15.75
CA ARG A 369 -21.82 -26.19 14.56
C ARG A 369 -20.74 -25.40 13.82
N TYR A 370 -20.85 -24.08 13.77
CA TYR A 370 -19.85 -23.22 13.14
C TYR A 370 -18.53 -23.25 13.92
N GLU A 371 -18.58 -23.14 15.24
CA GLU A 371 -17.40 -23.23 16.12
C GLU A 371 -16.72 -24.61 16.02
N GLU A 372 -17.50 -25.70 16.00
CA GLU A 372 -16.97 -27.05 15.77
C GLU A 372 -16.30 -27.18 14.40
N SER A 373 -16.91 -26.63 13.35
CA SER A 373 -16.32 -26.68 12.00
C SER A 373 -15.06 -25.82 11.87
N ALA A 374 -15.04 -24.65 12.53
CA ALA A 374 -13.86 -23.78 12.58
C ALA A 374 -12.69 -24.44 13.32
N ALA A 375 -12.97 -25.10 14.45
CA ALA A 375 -11.98 -25.88 15.19
C ALA A 375 -11.41 -27.05 14.35
N LEU A 376 -12.29 -27.74 13.62
CA LEU A 376 -11.89 -28.83 12.72
C LEU A 376 -11.00 -28.33 11.57
N ASN A 377 -11.37 -27.19 10.96
CA ASN A 377 -10.57 -26.58 9.91
C ASN A 377 -9.17 -26.14 10.42
N MET A 378 -9.08 -25.61 11.63
CA MET A 378 -7.78 -25.31 12.24
C MET A 378 -6.92 -26.57 12.44
N GLN A 379 -7.53 -27.70 12.87
CA GLN A 379 -6.82 -28.97 13.00
C GLN A 379 -6.37 -29.52 11.65
N VAL A 380 -7.20 -29.44 10.61
CA VAL A 380 -6.86 -29.87 9.26
C VAL A 380 -5.71 -29.03 8.70
N ASN A 381 -5.76 -27.71 8.86
CA ASN A 381 -4.68 -26.83 8.41
C ASN A 381 -3.36 -27.05 9.14
N ARG A 382 -3.39 -27.36 10.44
CA ARG A 382 -2.18 -27.75 11.19
C ARG A 382 -1.60 -29.06 10.66
N ARG A 383 -2.47 -30.07 10.37
CA ARG A 383 -2.02 -31.37 9.81
C ARG A 383 -1.46 -31.21 8.40
N LEU A 384 -2.07 -30.35 7.57
CA LEU A 384 -1.57 -30.05 6.21
C LEU A 384 -0.21 -29.34 6.24
N LYS A 385 -0.02 -28.36 7.13
CA LYS A 385 1.29 -27.71 7.33
C LYS A 385 2.34 -28.70 7.82
N PHE A 386 1.98 -29.60 8.74
CA PHE A 386 2.88 -30.64 9.23
C PHE A 386 3.25 -31.64 8.12
N ALA A 387 2.26 -32.12 7.36
CA ALA A 387 2.49 -33.00 6.22
C ALA A 387 3.33 -32.33 5.11
N GLY A 388 3.11 -31.04 4.86
CA GLY A 388 3.90 -30.24 3.92
C GLY A 388 5.37 -30.09 4.33
N ASN A 389 5.63 -29.94 5.61
CA ASN A 389 6.98 -29.89 6.16
C ASN A 389 7.69 -31.26 6.08
N ILE A 390 6.98 -32.35 6.36
CA ILE A 390 7.50 -33.73 6.22
C ILE A 390 7.85 -34.00 4.74
N LYS A 391 6.98 -33.62 3.80
CA LYS A 391 7.22 -33.82 2.37
C LYS A 391 8.43 -33.03 1.85
N LYS A 392 8.64 -31.79 2.33
CA LYS A 392 9.85 -31.01 2.01
C LYS A 392 11.13 -31.59 2.60
N GLN A 393 11.03 -32.20 3.79
CA GLN A 393 12.16 -32.88 4.40
C GLN A 393 12.49 -34.20 3.67
N SER A 394 11.49 -35.00 3.27
CA SER A 394 11.71 -36.28 2.60
C SER A 394 12.40 -36.15 1.23
N ILE A 395 12.07 -35.10 0.47
CA ILE A 395 12.71 -34.84 -0.83
C ILE A 395 14.20 -34.55 -0.65
N THR A 396 14.58 -33.79 0.37
CA THR A 396 15.99 -33.48 0.65
C THR A 396 16.80 -34.68 1.14
N TRP A 397 16.17 -35.61 1.83
CA TRP A 397 16.79 -36.85 2.30
C TRP A 397 17.09 -37.82 1.16
N ASN A 398 16.18 -38.04 0.24
CA ASN A 398 16.40 -38.92 -0.92
C ASN A 398 17.56 -38.43 -1.79
N GLU A 399 17.68 -37.15 -2.04
CA GLU A 399 18.80 -36.58 -2.79
C GLU A 399 20.14 -36.80 -2.07
N LEU A 400 20.14 -36.57 -0.75
CA LEU A 400 21.37 -36.69 0.04
C LEU A 400 21.83 -38.16 0.17
N LEU A 401 20.92 -39.10 0.37
CA LEU A 401 21.22 -40.52 0.41
C LEU A 401 21.72 -41.02 -0.95
N ASN A 402 21.16 -40.52 -2.05
CA ASN A 402 21.65 -40.86 -3.39
C ASN A 402 23.07 -40.28 -3.63
N ASP A 403 23.34 -39.08 -3.16
CA ASP A 403 24.68 -38.48 -3.27
C ASP A 403 25.70 -39.26 -2.47
N ILE A 404 25.37 -39.69 -1.23
CA ILE A 404 26.22 -40.53 -0.39
C ILE A 404 26.44 -41.90 -1.07
N SER A 405 25.37 -42.58 -1.48
CA SER A 405 25.46 -43.88 -2.13
C SER A 405 26.34 -43.87 -3.39
N SER A 406 26.22 -42.83 -4.19
CA SER A 406 26.99 -42.67 -5.44
C SER A 406 28.45 -42.23 -5.24
N ALA A 407 28.81 -41.82 -4.02
CA ALA A 407 30.17 -41.40 -3.67
C ALA A 407 31.01 -42.49 -3.02
N VAL A 408 30.38 -43.66 -2.67
CA VAL A 408 31.12 -44.77 -2.07
C VAL A 408 32.01 -45.42 -3.09
N PRO A 409 33.37 -45.38 -2.94
CA PRO A 409 34.29 -46.02 -3.87
C PRO A 409 34.32 -47.54 -3.67
N GLN A 410 34.80 -48.27 -4.69
CA GLN A 410 35.02 -49.71 -4.57
C GLN A 410 36.01 -50.02 -3.45
N GLY A 411 35.62 -50.92 -2.54
CA GLY A 411 36.40 -51.25 -1.35
C GLY A 411 36.03 -50.46 -0.10
N CYS A 412 35.01 -49.66 -0.16
CA CYS A 412 34.37 -49.06 1.01
C CYS A 412 32.94 -49.55 1.16
N TRP A 413 32.46 -49.67 2.40
CA TRP A 413 31.05 -49.88 2.70
C TRP A 413 30.65 -49.09 3.94
N LEU A 414 29.43 -48.62 3.94
CA LEU A 414 28.86 -47.88 5.04
C LEU A 414 28.14 -48.80 5.98
N GLU A 415 28.37 -48.60 7.27
CA GLU A 415 27.73 -49.38 8.33
C GLU A 415 26.53 -48.64 8.92
N ARG A 416 26.69 -47.31 9.12
CA ARG A 416 25.72 -46.50 9.83
C ARG A 416 25.65 -45.09 9.27
N ILE A 417 24.42 -44.58 9.18
CA ILE A 417 24.15 -43.17 8.86
C ILE A 417 23.21 -42.65 9.94
N GLU A 418 23.66 -41.71 10.72
CA GLU A 418 22.89 -41.15 11.83
C GLU A 418 22.79 -39.62 11.69
N GLN A 419 21.58 -39.09 11.91
CA GLN A 419 21.38 -37.67 12.03
C GLN A 419 21.58 -37.27 13.49
N GLN A 420 22.39 -36.23 13.72
CA GLN A 420 22.53 -35.67 15.05
C GLN A 420 21.29 -34.81 15.38
N GLU A 421 20.61 -35.17 16.49
CA GLU A 421 19.41 -34.46 16.92
C GLU A 421 19.68 -32.93 17.02
N ASN A 422 18.82 -32.16 16.39
CA ASN A 422 18.88 -30.66 16.32
C ASN A 422 20.02 -30.00 15.53
N LYS A 423 20.83 -30.77 14.76
CA LYS A 423 21.82 -30.19 13.84
C LYS A 423 21.57 -30.66 12.42
N LYS A 424 21.84 -29.79 11.45
CA LYS A 424 21.86 -30.16 10.01
C LYS A 424 23.11 -30.98 9.65
N GLN A 425 23.51 -31.86 10.54
CA GLN A 425 24.71 -32.66 10.46
C GLN A 425 24.35 -34.13 10.45
N LEU A 426 25.02 -34.89 9.57
CA LEU A 426 24.94 -36.33 9.43
C LEU A 426 26.29 -36.93 9.77
N ASN A 427 26.27 -37.97 10.57
CA ASN A 427 27.41 -38.80 10.86
C ASN A 427 27.32 -40.09 10.04
N VAL A 428 28.33 -40.36 9.22
CA VAL A 428 28.41 -41.54 8.35
C VAL A 428 29.59 -42.34 8.79
N ALA A 429 29.34 -43.56 9.32
CA ALA A 429 30.36 -44.49 9.73
C ALA A 429 30.46 -45.66 8.74
N GLY A 430 31.66 -46.12 8.49
CA GLY A 430 31.90 -47.24 7.60
C GLY A 430 33.31 -47.79 7.66
N TYR A 431 33.57 -48.71 6.80
CA TYR A 431 34.86 -49.39 6.67
C TYR A 431 35.44 -49.23 5.26
N ALA A 432 36.74 -49.07 5.16
CA ALA A 432 37.49 -49.00 3.90
C ALA A 432 38.60 -50.03 3.88
N ALA A 433 38.96 -50.50 2.71
CA ALA A 433 40.05 -51.46 2.54
C ALA A 433 41.41 -50.91 2.97
N ASN A 434 41.60 -49.57 2.88
CA ASN A 434 42.78 -48.84 3.35
C ASN A 434 42.43 -47.41 3.62
N ILE A 435 43.33 -46.63 4.21
CA ILE A 435 43.16 -45.21 4.55
C ILE A 435 42.89 -44.36 3.30
N ASP A 436 43.56 -44.64 2.18
CA ASP A 436 43.38 -43.88 0.96
C ASP A 436 41.96 -43.94 0.43
N LYS A 437 41.28 -45.08 0.57
CA LYS A 437 39.89 -45.25 0.16
C LYS A 437 38.91 -44.50 1.07
N ALA A 438 39.20 -44.37 2.34
CA ALA A 438 38.38 -43.54 3.26
C ALA A 438 38.54 -42.02 2.92
N VAL A 439 39.74 -41.59 2.56
CA VAL A 439 40.00 -40.20 2.10
C VAL A 439 39.33 -39.97 0.75
N GLU A 440 39.46 -40.91 -0.20
CA GLU A 440 38.78 -40.82 -1.51
C GLU A 440 37.26 -40.64 -1.38
N PHE A 441 36.63 -41.34 -0.43
CA PHE A 441 35.23 -41.21 -0.13
C PHE A 441 34.87 -39.78 0.32
N THR A 442 35.64 -39.18 1.20
CA THR A 442 35.39 -37.80 1.69
C THR A 442 35.63 -36.77 0.58
N GLU A 443 36.60 -36.95 -0.27
CA GLU A 443 36.89 -36.09 -1.41
C GLU A 443 35.78 -36.18 -2.48
N MET A 444 35.31 -37.39 -2.79
CA MET A 444 34.20 -37.59 -3.74
C MET A 444 32.90 -36.98 -3.23
N LEU A 445 32.61 -37.03 -1.94
CA LEU A 445 31.47 -36.38 -1.32
C LEU A 445 31.59 -34.83 -1.37
N SER A 446 32.74 -34.29 -1.05
CA SER A 446 33.00 -32.85 -1.06
C SER A 446 33.01 -32.26 -2.48
N GLY A 447 33.43 -33.04 -3.48
CA GLY A 447 33.50 -32.61 -4.88
C GLY A 447 32.16 -32.56 -5.62
N LYS A 448 31.11 -33.24 -5.14
CA LYS A 448 29.86 -33.39 -5.88
C LYS A 448 28.92 -32.16 -5.77
N LYS A 449 28.93 -31.41 -4.67
CA LYS A 449 28.14 -30.17 -4.52
C LYS A 449 28.83 -29.15 -3.63
N ALA A 450 28.87 -27.91 -4.05
CA ALA A 450 29.47 -26.78 -3.31
C ALA A 450 28.85 -26.49 -1.93
N ASN A 451 27.71 -27.12 -1.60
CA ASN A 451 26.94 -26.87 -0.38
C ASN A 451 27.11 -27.97 0.70
N ILE A 452 28.03 -28.92 0.50
CA ILE A 452 28.27 -30.01 1.46
C ILE A 452 29.72 -29.84 1.98
N LYS A 453 29.86 -29.67 3.28
CA LYS A 453 31.16 -29.72 3.95
C LYS A 453 31.27 -31.09 4.60
N THR A 454 32.35 -31.80 4.27
CA THR A 454 32.68 -33.10 4.83
C THR A 454 33.92 -32.98 5.70
N GLU A 455 33.86 -33.59 6.87
CA GLU A 455 35.01 -33.62 7.79
C GLU A 455 35.20 -35.07 8.28
N LEU A 456 36.38 -35.59 8.08
CA LEU A 456 36.75 -36.91 8.55
C LEU A 456 37.10 -36.82 10.04
N THR A 457 36.24 -37.37 10.90
CA THR A 457 36.39 -37.21 12.36
C THR A 457 37.14 -38.31 13.05
N GLU A 458 37.14 -39.51 12.49
CA GLU A 458 37.83 -40.66 13.09
C GLU A 458 38.32 -41.61 12.05
N LEU A 459 39.53 -42.14 12.25
CA LEU A 459 40.14 -43.25 11.48
C LEU A 459 40.78 -44.22 12.46
N LYS A 460 40.35 -45.47 12.42
CA LYS A 460 40.91 -46.56 13.23
C LYS A 460 41.14 -47.78 12.35
N THR A 461 42.25 -48.45 12.55
CA THR A 461 42.46 -49.76 11.91
C THR A 461 41.82 -50.85 12.81
N GLU A 462 40.90 -51.58 12.24
CA GLU A 462 40.22 -52.70 12.91
C GLU A 462 40.41 -54.00 12.12
N GLU A 463 40.43 -55.13 12.82
CA GLU A 463 40.52 -56.42 12.22
C GLU A 463 39.12 -57.07 12.18
N LEU A 464 38.62 -57.25 10.96
CA LEU A 464 37.36 -57.94 10.73
C LEU A 464 37.61 -59.20 9.92
N ASN A 465 37.18 -60.34 10.47
CA ASN A 465 37.32 -61.65 9.80
C ASN A 465 38.76 -62.00 9.33
N GLY A 466 39.78 -61.64 10.11
CA GLY A 466 41.17 -61.93 9.79
C GLY A 466 41.78 -61.00 8.73
N ARG A 467 41.15 -59.91 8.36
CA ARG A 467 41.67 -58.88 7.46
C ARG A 467 41.62 -57.51 8.14
N GLN A 468 42.61 -56.74 7.92
CA GLN A 468 42.66 -55.36 8.43
C GLN A 468 41.88 -54.42 7.52
N TYR A 469 41.00 -53.65 8.11
CA TYR A 469 40.20 -52.57 7.46
C TYR A 469 40.40 -51.28 8.23
N THR A 470 40.15 -50.21 7.57
CA THR A 470 40.14 -48.87 8.20
C THR A 470 38.68 -48.47 8.47
N ALA A 471 38.29 -48.46 9.74
CA ALA A 471 37.03 -47.87 10.18
C ALA A 471 37.16 -46.37 10.08
N PHE A 472 36.17 -45.71 9.52
CA PHE A 472 36.15 -44.25 9.36
C PHE A 472 34.78 -43.65 9.79
N ASN A 473 34.86 -42.42 10.22
CA ASN A 473 33.66 -41.65 10.58
C ASN A 473 33.75 -40.27 9.91
N VAL A 474 32.73 -39.93 9.13
CA VAL A 474 32.66 -38.69 8.37
C VAL A 474 31.46 -37.88 8.80
N LEU A 475 31.71 -36.64 9.22
CA LEU A 475 30.66 -35.70 9.53
C LEU A 475 30.35 -34.91 8.26
N ILE A 476 29.07 -34.88 7.88
CA ILE A 476 28.56 -34.20 6.72
C ILE A 476 27.68 -33.04 7.22
N GLU A 477 28.06 -31.84 6.88
CA GLU A 477 27.31 -30.60 7.20
C GLU A 477 26.80 -29.95 5.91
N ARG A 478 25.51 -29.66 5.86
CA ARG A 478 24.90 -28.95 4.74
C ARG A 478 24.85 -27.45 5.08
N ARG A 479 25.50 -26.64 4.25
CA ARG A 479 25.43 -25.17 4.33
C ARG A 479 24.12 -24.60 3.84
#